data_a649d8d443393d45829a34d1d85385ef
#
_entry.id   a649d8d443393d45829a34d1d85385ef
#
_cell.length_a   1.000
_cell.length_b   1.000
_cell.length_c   1.000
_cell.angle_alpha   90.00
_cell.angle_beta   90.00
_cell.angle_gamma   90.00
#
_symmetry.space_group_name_H-M   'P 1'
#
loop_
_entity.id
_entity.type
_entity.pdbx_description
1 polymer ?
#
loop_
_entity_poly.entity_id
_entity_poly.type
_entity_poly.pdbx_seq_one_letter_code
_entity_poly.pdbx_strand_id
1 'polypeptide(L)'
;MKSKRNRFRTLLASCLIVCADYTYGNPGDFTALQNAINEAQEYIASHASSYTGAIVALYQDEVNIAQDLANEGKVNQNAIDRQLENLASARTALEATEGFDFDVTGITTGYDTERGFRHPGALHTDADFERIRKQLKAGNEKVVAAYNVLVNAGFSQSTAATNPVPTIIRGGGVGENYINAAQGASIAYQNALRWKIDGSEEHAKHAVDVLMKWARVTKGIGGDSNYALAAGLYGYAFANAAELVRDYEGWSDEDFTTFKQWMLDVWYPSCIGFLRGRNGTWQNSGKWWECPGHYWSNWGLCIVLAVMSICILCDDVFIYNQGLSFFK
;
A
#
# COMPACT_ATOMS: atom_id res chain seq x y z
N MET A 1 -39.06 25.07 24.48
CA MET A 1 -37.70 25.37 23.95
C MET A 1 -36.54 25.07 24.93
N LYS A 2 -36.77 24.54 26.15
CA LYS A 2 -35.69 24.23 27.12
C LYS A 2 -35.16 22.77 27.05
N SER A 3 -35.84 21.86 26.35
CA SER A 3 -35.46 20.42 26.30
C SER A 3 -34.38 20.09 25.26
N LYS A 4 -34.19 20.85 24.18
CA LYS A 4 -33.19 20.59 23.14
C LYS A 4 -31.77 21.03 23.51
N ARG A 5 -31.62 21.98 24.41
CA ARG A 5 -30.34 22.55 24.82
C ARG A 5 -29.56 21.65 25.80
N ASN A 6 -30.28 20.82 26.57
CA ASN A 6 -29.64 19.88 27.52
C ASN A 6 -29.14 18.60 26.84
N ARG A 7 -29.75 18.14 25.73
CA ARG A 7 -29.25 16.96 24.99
C ARG A 7 -27.94 17.23 24.27
N PHE A 8 -27.73 18.46 23.80
CA PHE A 8 -26.46 18.84 23.13
C PHE A 8 -25.29 18.97 24.11
N ARG A 9 -25.54 19.40 25.33
CA ARG A 9 -24.49 19.48 26.38
C ARG A 9 -24.09 18.10 26.90
N THR A 10 -25.00 17.15 26.97
CA THR A 10 -24.71 15.77 27.39
C THR A 10 -23.95 15.00 26.32
N LEU A 11 -24.21 15.25 25.02
CA LEU A 11 -23.45 14.64 23.93
C LEU A 11 -22.00 15.22 23.84
N LEU A 12 -21.81 16.52 24.06
CA LEU A 12 -20.47 17.12 24.07
C LEU A 12 -19.65 16.68 25.29
N ALA A 13 -20.29 16.48 26.45
CA ALA A 13 -19.62 15.91 27.63
C ALA A 13 -19.23 14.45 27.42
N SER A 14 -20.06 13.63 26.75
CA SER A 14 -19.75 12.24 26.44
C SER A 14 -18.65 12.11 25.40
N CYS A 15 -18.59 13.00 24.39
CA CYS A 15 -17.48 13.03 23.44
C CYS A 15 -16.16 13.52 24.05
N LEU A 16 -16.21 14.45 25.01
CA LEU A 16 -15.02 14.92 25.72
C LEU A 16 -14.49 13.90 26.73
N ILE A 17 -15.37 13.09 27.34
CA ILE A 17 -14.96 12.01 28.25
C ILE A 17 -14.31 10.86 27.47
N VAL A 18 -14.82 10.51 26.29
CA VAL A 18 -14.21 9.49 25.43
C VAL A 18 -12.86 9.91 24.88
N CYS A 19 -12.65 11.24 24.62
CA CYS A 19 -11.32 11.74 24.22
C CYS A 19 -10.36 11.90 25.42
N ALA A 20 -10.85 12.06 26.65
CA ALA A 20 -10.02 12.18 27.85
C ALA A 20 -9.50 10.82 28.38
N ASP A 21 -10.27 9.74 28.18
CA ASP A 21 -9.84 8.40 28.57
C ASP A 21 -8.75 7.80 27.66
N TYR A 22 -8.55 8.33 26.46
CA TYR A 22 -7.46 7.91 25.57
C TYR A 22 -6.09 8.52 25.93
N THR A 23 -6.03 9.51 26.82
CA THR A 23 -4.78 10.22 27.17
C THR A 23 -4.21 9.83 28.54
N TYR A 24 -4.90 9.03 29.36
CA TYR A 24 -4.45 8.60 30.67
C TYR A 24 -4.61 7.08 30.90
N GLY A 25 -4.06 6.28 30.00
CA GLY A 25 -3.74 4.89 30.31
C GLY A 25 -2.61 4.82 31.32
N ASN A 26 -2.59 3.80 32.20
CA ASN A 26 -1.44 3.53 33.07
C ASN A 26 -0.16 3.53 32.24
N PRO A 27 0.97 4.06 32.76
CA PRO A 27 2.25 3.91 32.10
C PRO A 27 2.49 2.47 31.71
N GLY A 28 2.90 2.22 30.48
CA GLY A 28 3.15 0.87 29.99
C GLY A 28 4.36 0.22 30.68
N ASP A 29 4.34 -1.10 30.77
CA ASP A 29 5.50 -1.89 31.18
C ASP A 29 6.40 -2.17 29.97
N PHE A 30 7.54 -1.53 29.91
CA PHE A 30 8.51 -1.65 28.83
C PHE A 30 9.38 -2.92 28.89
N THR A 31 9.28 -3.72 29.94
CA THR A 31 10.14 -4.90 30.16
C THR A 31 10.03 -5.89 28.99
N ALA A 32 8.82 -6.20 28.59
CA ALA A 32 8.58 -7.11 27.45
C ALA A 32 9.11 -6.55 26.14
N LEU A 33 8.92 -5.24 25.89
CA LEU A 33 9.42 -4.57 24.68
C LEU A 33 10.96 -4.56 24.65
N GLN A 34 11.61 -4.25 25.74
CA GLN A 34 13.07 -4.27 25.82
C GLN A 34 13.66 -5.68 25.59
N ASN A 35 13.01 -6.70 26.15
CA ASN A 35 13.40 -8.08 25.90
C ASN A 35 13.26 -8.44 24.41
N ALA A 36 12.15 -8.09 23.78
CA ALA A 36 11.91 -8.35 22.35
C ALA A 36 12.92 -7.60 21.46
N ILE A 37 13.30 -6.38 21.81
CA ILE A 37 14.35 -5.62 21.11
C ILE A 37 15.69 -6.34 21.21
N ASN A 38 16.08 -6.78 22.42
CA ASN A 38 17.33 -7.48 22.63
C ASN A 38 17.37 -8.81 21.84
N GLU A 39 16.29 -9.59 21.90
CA GLU A 39 16.16 -10.83 21.12
C GLU A 39 16.25 -10.57 19.61
N ALA A 40 15.63 -9.50 19.11
CA ALA A 40 15.70 -9.13 17.71
C ALA A 40 17.11 -8.74 17.28
N GLN A 41 17.84 -7.97 18.11
CA GLN A 41 19.23 -7.58 17.86
C GLN A 41 20.17 -8.79 17.87
N GLU A 42 20.02 -9.71 18.83
CA GLU A 42 20.77 -10.96 18.88
C GLU A 42 20.48 -11.85 17.67
N TYR A 43 19.22 -11.90 17.24
CA TYR A 43 18.88 -12.65 16.04
C TYR A 43 19.52 -12.07 14.79
N ILE A 44 19.47 -10.76 14.59
CA ILE A 44 20.14 -10.12 13.46
C ILE A 44 21.63 -10.42 13.50
N ALA A 45 22.28 -10.27 14.67
CA ALA A 45 23.70 -10.51 14.81
C ALA A 45 24.12 -11.95 14.44
N SER A 46 23.27 -12.94 14.74
CA SER A 46 23.57 -14.35 14.53
C SER A 46 23.12 -14.91 13.17
N HIS A 47 22.10 -14.31 12.53
CA HIS A 47 21.46 -14.87 11.33
C HIS A 47 21.51 -13.95 10.10
N ALA A 48 22.12 -12.74 10.20
CA ALA A 48 22.14 -11.80 9.06
C ALA A 48 22.71 -12.40 7.78
N SER A 49 23.65 -13.37 7.89
CA SER A 49 24.24 -14.05 6.73
C SER A 49 23.29 -15.01 5.99
N SER A 50 22.16 -15.34 6.60
CA SER A 50 21.12 -16.20 5.97
C SER A 50 20.16 -15.40 5.08
N TYR A 51 20.29 -14.07 5.05
CA TYR A 51 19.38 -13.16 4.37
C TYR A 51 20.13 -12.13 3.53
N THR A 52 19.44 -11.50 2.58
CA THR A 52 20.02 -10.35 1.88
C THR A 52 20.12 -9.13 2.80
N GLY A 53 21.15 -8.31 2.62
CA GLY A 53 21.38 -7.12 3.47
C GLY A 53 20.20 -6.14 3.48
N ALA A 54 19.51 -5.98 2.35
CA ALA A 54 18.33 -5.12 2.25
C ALA A 54 17.17 -5.60 3.13
N ILE A 55 16.94 -6.91 3.18
CA ILE A 55 15.87 -7.51 3.97
C ILE A 55 16.20 -7.40 5.47
N VAL A 56 17.46 -7.64 5.84
CA VAL A 56 17.92 -7.43 7.21
C VAL A 56 17.74 -5.98 7.63
N ALA A 57 18.05 -5.02 6.75
CA ALA A 57 17.85 -3.59 7.01
C ALA A 57 16.38 -3.24 7.29
N LEU A 58 15.43 -3.82 6.57
CA LEU A 58 14.00 -3.62 6.82
C LEU A 58 13.56 -4.14 8.21
N TYR A 59 14.09 -5.28 8.65
CA TYR A 59 13.83 -5.77 10.00
C TYR A 59 14.52 -4.89 11.06
N GLN A 60 15.75 -4.43 10.81
CA GLN A 60 16.46 -3.50 11.67
C GLN A 60 15.71 -2.18 11.84
N ASP A 61 15.05 -1.68 10.78
CA ASP A 61 14.21 -0.47 10.89
C ASP A 61 13.06 -0.67 11.88
N GLU A 62 12.41 -1.84 11.90
CA GLU A 62 11.36 -2.13 12.87
C GLU A 62 11.91 -2.21 14.31
N VAL A 63 13.11 -2.78 14.47
CA VAL A 63 13.82 -2.79 15.77
C VAL A 63 14.15 -1.36 16.22
N ASN A 64 14.59 -0.49 15.32
CA ASN A 64 14.87 0.92 15.62
C ASN A 64 13.60 1.65 16.08
N ILE A 65 12.46 1.42 15.41
CA ILE A 65 11.16 1.98 15.81
C ILE A 65 10.78 1.52 17.22
N ALA A 66 10.98 0.25 17.54
CA ALA A 66 10.72 -0.29 18.86
C ALA A 66 11.63 0.34 19.93
N GLN A 67 12.91 0.56 19.60
CA GLN A 67 13.87 1.21 20.47
C GLN A 67 13.52 2.69 20.72
N ASP A 68 13.09 3.41 19.70
CA ASP A 68 12.66 4.80 19.83
C ASP A 68 11.44 4.90 20.75
N LEU A 69 10.49 3.97 20.64
CA LEU A 69 9.35 3.89 21.53
C LEU A 69 9.77 3.63 22.99
N ALA A 70 10.70 2.68 23.19
CA ALA A 70 11.21 2.38 24.53
C ALA A 70 11.93 3.58 25.15
N ASN A 71 12.67 4.35 24.35
CA ASN A 71 13.40 5.55 24.78
C ASN A 71 12.46 6.71 25.16
N GLU A 72 11.29 6.81 24.53
CA GLU A 72 10.29 7.83 24.89
C GLU A 72 9.73 7.67 26.30
N GLY A 73 9.58 6.44 26.79
CA GLY A 73 9.28 6.14 28.19
C GLY A 73 7.90 6.58 28.69
N LYS A 74 7.03 7.12 27.83
CA LYS A 74 5.72 7.69 28.21
C LYS A 74 4.63 7.29 27.24
N VAL A 75 4.39 5.98 27.10
CA VAL A 75 3.34 5.45 26.23
C VAL A 75 2.41 4.53 27.03
N ASN A 76 1.19 4.34 26.56
CA ASN A 76 0.27 3.40 27.17
C ASN A 76 0.59 1.95 26.76
N GLN A 77 0.06 0.99 27.51
CA GLN A 77 0.30 -0.43 27.28
C GLN A 77 -0.10 -0.88 25.87
N ASN A 78 -1.23 -0.38 25.33
CA ASN A 78 -1.68 -0.77 23.99
C ASN A 78 -0.66 -0.41 22.90
N ALA A 79 0.11 0.66 23.07
CA ALA A 79 1.15 1.05 22.14
C ALA A 79 2.33 0.08 22.20
N ILE A 80 2.69 -0.36 23.39
CA ILE A 80 3.74 -1.36 23.62
C ILE A 80 3.32 -2.70 23.03
N ASP A 81 2.10 -3.16 23.33
CA ASP A 81 1.57 -4.44 22.85
C ASP A 81 1.57 -4.48 21.32
N ARG A 82 1.16 -3.39 20.69
CA ARG A 82 1.19 -3.29 19.24
C ARG A 82 2.61 -3.32 18.66
N GLN A 83 3.57 -2.67 19.29
CA GLN A 83 4.95 -2.70 18.82
C GLN A 83 5.57 -4.09 18.98
N LEU A 84 5.19 -4.84 20.00
CA LEU A 84 5.53 -6.25 20.16
C LEU A 84 4.95 -7.09 19.01
N GLU A 85 3.68 -6.86 18.64
CA GLU A 85 3.06 -7.53 17.50
C GLU A 85 3.77 -7.18 16.18
N ASN A 86 4.17 -5.91 15.99
CA ASN A 86 4.90 -5.47 14.80
C ASN A 86 6.27 -6.16 14.70
N LEU A 87 7.04 -6.21 15.79
CA LEU A 87 8.32 -6.91 15.83
C LEU A 87 8.17 -8.40 15.51
N ALA A 88 7.20 -9.08 16.12
CA ALA A 88 6.93 -10.48 15.87
C ALA A 88 6.54 -10.74 14.41
N SER A 89 5.70 -9.86 13.84
CA SER A 89 5.27 -9.96 12.45
C SER A 89 6.40 -9.70 11.47
N ALA A 90 7.24 -8.69 11.74
CA ALA A 90 8.41 -8.38 10.93
C ALA A 90 9.44 -9.52 11.00
N ARG A 91 9.60 -10.16 12.17
CA ARG A 91 10.44 -11.35 12.34
C ARG A 91 9.92 -12.52 11.49
N THR A 92 8.64 -12.81 11.56
CA THR A 92 8.00 -13.88 10.75
C THR A 92 8.17 -13.58 9.25
N ALA A 93 8.03 -12.32 8.84
CA ALA A 93 8.23 -11.93 7.46
C ALA A 93 9.69 -12.12 7.01
N LEU A 94 10.67 -11.79 7.86
CA LEU A 94 12.09 -12.04 7.59
C LEU A 94 12.37 -13.54 7.44
N GLU A 95 11.92 -14.37 8.39
CA GLU A 95 12.12 -15.82 8.38
C GLU A 95 11.51 -16.48 7.14
N ALA A 96 10.39 -15.97 6.63
CA ALA A 96 9.78 -16.46 5.39
C ALA A 96 10.65 -16.25 4.15
N THR A 97 11.70 -15.43 4.24
CA THR A 97 12.63 -15.15 3.13
C THR A 97 13.95 -15.90 3.24
N GLU A 98 14.10 -16.77 4.24
CA GLU A 98 15.35 -17.54 4.43
C GLU A 98 15.66 -18.40 3.19
N GLY A 99 16.88 -18.24 2.69
CA GLY A 99 17.34 -18.99 1.52
C GLY A 99 16.83 -18.47 0.17
N PHE A 100 16.09 -17.36 0.16
CA PHE A 100 15.72 -16.68 -1.09
C PHE A 100 16.74 -15.59 -1.43
N ASP A 101 17.11 -15.56 -2.71
CA ASP A 101 17.93 -14.47 -3.26
C ASP A 101 16.98 -13.36 -3.76
N PHE A 102 16.81 -12.33 -2.94
CA PHE A 102 16.00 -11.16 -3.29
C PHE A 102 16.90 -10.04 -3.77
N ASP A 103 16.48 -9.37 -4.85
CA ASP A 103 17.07 -8.10 -5.27
C ASP A 103 16.96 -7.07 -4.14
N VAL A 104 17.98 -6.23 -4.00
CA VAL A 104 18.03 -5.11 -3.04
C VAL A 104 16.87 -4.12 -3.20
N THR A 105 16.23 -4.11 -4.35
CA THR A 105 15.06 -3.28 -4.68
C THR A 105 13.74 -3.96 -4.30
N GLY A 106 13.76 -5.18 -3.82
CA GLY A 106 12.58 -5.99 -3.53
C GLY A 106 12.03 -6.76 -4.73
N ILE A 107 12.68 -6.66 -5.90
CA ILE A 107 12.34 -7.50 -7.05
C ILE A 107 13.01 -8.86 -6.87
N THR A 108 12.22 -9.92 -6.84
CA THR A 108 12.72 -11.28 -6.70
C THR A 108 13.15 -11.84 -8.04
N THR A 109 14.45 -12.10 -8.19
CA THR A 109 14.98 -12.90 -9.31
C THR A 109 15.28 -14.31 -8.78
N GLY A 110 14.83 -15.35 -9.46
CA GLY A 110 15.05 -16.74 -9.01
C GLY A 110 14.13 -17.19 -7.89
N TYR A 111 13.02 -16.52 -7.71
CA TYR A 111 11.98 -16.87 -6.73
C TYR A 111 11.42 -18.26 -6.99
N ASP A 112 11.27 -19.05 -5.93
CA ASP A 112 10.65 -20.37 -6.02
C ASP A 112 9.19 -20.24 -6.43
N THR A 113 8.84 -20.77 -7.61
CA THR A 113 7.50 -20.69 -8.18
C THR A 113 6.44 -21.39 -7.31
N GLU A 114 6.80 -22.29 -6.43
CA GLU A 114 5.86 -22.91 -5.47
C GLU A 114 5.40 -21.92 -4.40
N ARG A 115 6.18 -20.86 -4.14
CA ARG A 115 5.87 -19.79 -3.20
C ARG A 115 5.54 -18.47 -3.89
N GLY A 116 5.57 -18.43 -5.21
CA GLY A 116 5.26 -17.28 -6.02
C GLY A 116 3.77 -16.92 -6.02
N PHE A 117 3.49 -15.75 -6.53
CA PHE A 117 2.13 -15.32 -6.77
C PHE A 117 1.61 -15.92 -8.10
N ARG A 118 0.30 -16.03 -8.21
CA ARG A 118 -0.35 -16.33 -9.50
C ARG A 118 -0.68 -15.01 -10.19
N HIS A 119 -0.48 -14.98 -11.51
CA HIS A 119 -0.72 -13.80 -12.31
C HIS A 119 -1.76 -14.07 -13.43
N PRO A 120 -2.63 -13.12 -13.73
CA PRO A 120 -2.85 -11.89 -12.97
C PRO A 120 -3.35 -12.22 -11.55
N GLY A 121 -2.87 -11.41 -10.60
CA GLY A 121 -3.22 -11.54 -9.19
C GLY A 121 -3.91 -10.27 -8.64
N ALA A 122 -3.89 -10.12 -7.32
CA ALA A 122 -4.51 -9.01 -6.60
C ALA A 122 -6.03 -8.94 -6.82
N LEU A 123 -6.55 -7.91 -7.51
CA LEU A 123 -8.00 -7.71 -7.65
C LEU A 123 -8.67 -8.65 -8.65
N HIS A 124 -7.93 -9.22 -9.59
CA HIS A 124 -8.50 -10.03 -10.67
C HIS A 124 -7.64 -11.25 -10.96
N THR A 125 -8.31 -12.31 -11.36
CA THR A 125 -7.71 -13.55 -11.85
C THR A 125 -8.19 -13.84 -13.28
N ASP A 126 -7.50 -14.70 -14.01
CA ASP A 126 -7.95 -15.15 -15.33
C ASP A 126 -9.35 -15.79 -15.30
N ALA A 127 -9.67 -16.52 -14.22
CA ALA A 127 -10.99 -17.11 -14.03
C ALA A 127 -12.11 -16.05 -13.96
N ASP A 128 -11.83 -14.86 -13.43
CA ASP A 128 -12.79 -13.75 -13.41
C ASP A 128 -13.04 -13.24 -14.83
N PHE A 129 -11.99 -13.08 -15.63
CA PHE A 129 -12.13 -12.64 -17.02
C PHE A 129 -12.81 -13.70 -17.89
N GLU A 130 -12.51 -14.98 -17.70
CA GLU A 130 -13.23 -16.07 -18.38
C GLU A 130 -14.73 -16.05 -18.04
N ARG A 131 -15.06 -15.88 -16.77
CA ARG A 131 -16.45 -15.75 -16.31
C ARG A 131 -17.14 -14.53 -16.94
N ILE A 132 -16.48 -13.37 -17.00
CA ILE A 132 -17.02 -12.15 -17.62
C ILE A 132 -17.27 -12.38 -19.11
N ARG A 133 -16.28 -12.89 -19.86
CA ARG A 133 -16.42 -13.18 -21.29
C ARG A 133 -17.55 -14.17 -21.57
N LYS A 134 -17.67 -15.22 -20.74
CA LYS A 134 -18.77 -16.20 -20.85
C LYS A 134 -20.13 -15.55 -20.63
N GLN A 135 -20.27 -14.68 -19.66
CA GLN A 135 -21.53 -13.98 -19.37
C GLN A 135 -21.88 -12.95 -20.45
N LEU A 136 -20.90 -12.23 -20.99
CA LEU A 136 -21.10 -11.33 -22.13
C LEU A 136 -21.58 -12.09 -23.36
N LYS A 137 -20.91 -13.21 -23.67
CA LYS A 137 -21.31 -14.08 -24.81
C LYS A 137 -22.72 -14.67 -24.65
N ALA A 138 -23.11 -14.94 -23.40
CA ALA A 138 -24.47 -15.44 -23.10
C ALA A 138 -25.54 -14.33 -23.11
N GLY A 139 -25.18 -13.08 -23.32
CA GLY A 139 -26.10 -11.94 -23.31
C GLY A 139 -26.69 -11.61 -21.94
N ASN A 140 -25.95 -11.92 -20.82
CA ASN A 140 -26.43 -11.57 -19.49
C ASN A 140 -26.61 -10.05 -19.38
N GLU A 141 -27.85 -9.59 -19.27
CA GLU A 141 -28.18 -8.17 -19.33
C GLU A 141 -27.45 -7.31 -18.34
N LYS A 142 -27.25 -7.79 -17.10
CA LYS A 142 -26.53 -7.03 -16.05
C LYS A 142 -25.04 -6.88 -16.38
N VAL A 143 -24.42 -7.94 -16.88
CA VAL A 143 -23.00 -7.94 -17.24
C VAL A 143 -22.77 -7.11 -18.50
N VAL A 144 -23.66 -7.23 -19.50
CA VAL A 144 -23.63 -6.39 -20.72
C VAL A 144 -23.79 -4.91 -20.35
N ALA A 145 -24.75 -4.57 -19.48
CA ALA A 145 -24.95 -3.19 -19.05
C ALA A 145 -23.73 -2.63 -18.32
N ALA A 146 -23.12 -3.40 -17.41
CA ALA A 146 -21.90 -3.00 -16.71
C ALA A 146 -20.71 -2.82 -17.66
N TYR A 147 -20.54 -3.74 -18.61
CA TYR A 147 -19.50 -3.64 -19.62
C TYR A 147 -19.69 -2.41 -20.54
N ASN A 148 -20.91 -2.09 -20.91
CA ASN A 148 -21.24 -0.90 -21.70
C ASN A 148 -20.87 0.41 -20.93
N VAL A 149 -21.02 0.44 -19.62
CA VAL A 149 -20.53 1.56 -18.79
C VAL A 149 -19.03 1.72 -18.93
N LEU A 150 -18.27 0.63 -18.86
CA LEU A 150 -16.82 0.67 -19.08
C LEU A 150 -16.49 1.15 -20.50
N VAL A 151 -17.10 0.57 -21.52
CA VAL A 151 -16.85 0.90 -22.94
C VAL A 151 -17.08 2.38 -23.23
N ASN A 152 -18.12 2.97 -22.64
CA ASN A 152 -18.50 4.38 -22.86
C ASN A 152 -17.79 5.36 -21.91
N ALA A 153 -17.01 4.89 -20.94
CA ALA A 153 -16.28 5.76 -20.05
C ALA A 153 -15.14 6.50 -20.77
N GLY A 154 -14.96 7.79 -20.50
CA GLY A 154 -13.92 8.60 -21.16
C GLY A 154 -12.51 8.08 -20.89
N PHE A 155 -12.25 7.56 -19.68
CA PHE A 155 -10.95 7.01 -19.30
C PHE A 155 -10.67 5.61 -19.87
N SER A 156 -11.68 4.92 -20.41
CA SER A 156 -11.49 3.63 -21.07
C SER A 156 -11.17 3.75 -22.56
N GLN A 157 -11.11 4.96 -23.09
CA GLN A 157 -10.76 5.16 -24.49
C GLN A 157 -9.26 5.00 -24.70
N SER A 158 -8.84 4.33 -25.78
CA SER A 158 -7.43 4.16 -26.14
C SER A 158 -6.73 5.47 -26.54
N THR A 159 -7.48 6.56 -26.61
CA THR A 159 -6.99 7.93 -26.88
C THR A 159 -7.04 8.85 -25.66
N ALA A 160 -7.45 8.35 -24.50
CA ALA A 160 -7.55 9.16 -23.29
C ALA A 160 -6.20 9.77 -22.90
N ALA A 161 -6.14 11.09 -22.72
CA ALA A 161 -4.91 11.78 -22.39
C ALA A 161 -4.54 11.64 -20.92
N THR A 162 -3.26 11.42 -20.61
CA THR A 162 -2.73 11.40 -19.25
C THR A 162 -1.70 12.51 -19.06
N ASN A 163 -1.65 13.10 -17.86
CA ASN A 163 -0.78 14.23 -17.51
C ASN A 163 0.08 13.89 -16.29
N PRO A 164 1.17 13.10 -16.45
CA PRO A 164 2.06 12.80 -15.35
C PRO A 164 2.77 14.04 -14.84
N VAL A 165 3.01 14.07 -13.52
CA VAL A 165 3.67 15.17 -12.82
C VAL A 165 4.94 14.67 -12.12
N PRO A 166 6.00 15.49 -12.00
CA PRO A 166 7.26 15.08 -11.36
C PRO A 166 7.06 14.71 -9.88
N THR A 167 6.19 15.41 -9.18
CA THR A 167 5.80 15.13 -7.79
C THR A 167 4.28 15.21 -7.68
N ILE A 168 3.66 14.12 -7.19
CA ILE A 168 2.24 14.10 -6.87
C ILE A 168 2.07 14.83 -5.53
N ILE A 169 1.27 15.90 -5.51
CA ILE A 169 1.02 16.70 -4.31
C ILE A 169 -0.44 16.57 -3.90
N ARG A 170 -0.67 16.11 -2.65
CA ARG A 170 -1.99 16.08 -2.02
C ARG A 170 -1.93 16.62 -0.60
N GLY A 171 -2.79 17.59 -0.31
CA GLY A 171 -2.81 18.33 0.94
C GLY A 171 -1.79 19.48 0.99
N GLY A 172 -1.96 20.35 2.00
CA GLY A 172 -1.14 21.55 2.15
C GLY A 172 -1.64 22.76 1.36
N GLY A 173 -2.62 22.60 0.49
CA GLY A 173 -3.35 23.71 -0.19
C GLY A 173 -2.58 24.46 -1.27
N VAL A 174 -1.33 24.08 -1.56
CA VAL A 174 -0.49 24.73 -2.58
C VAL A 174 -0.01 23.72 -3.59
N GLY A 175 -0.30 23.98 -4.87
CA GLY A 175 0.19 23.15 -5.97
C GLY A 175 -0.40 21.74 -6.02
N GLU A 176 -1.55 21.49 -5.40
CA GLU A 176 -2.21 20.20 -5.44
C GLU A 176 -2.51 19.75 -6.87
N ASN A 177 -2.07 18.54 -7.20
CA ASN A 177 -2.18 17.96 -8.54
C ASN A 177 -2.51 16.45 -8.52
N TYR A 178 -2.83 15.90 -7.36
CA TYR A 178 -3.10 14.46 -7.16
C TYR A 178 -4.22 13.91 -8.06
N ILE A 179 -5.12 14.77 -8.53
CA ILE A 179 -6.17 14.39 -9.50
C ILE A 179 -5.56 13.83 -10.79
N ASN A 180 -4.41 14.35 -11.22
CA ASN A 180 -3.72 13.82 -12.40
C ASN A 180 -3.34 12.35 -12.20
N ALA A 181 -2.85 11.97 -11.00
CA ALA A 181 -2.53 10.58 -10.68
C ALA A 181 -3.79 9.70 -10.62
N ALA A 182 -4.88 10.19 -10.03
CA ALA A 182 -6.15 9.49 -10.01
C ALA A 182 -6.66 9.20 -11.44
N GLN A 183 -6.59 10.19 -12.32
CA GLN A 183 -6.98 10.05 -13.72
C GLN A 183 -6.04 9.12 -14.47
N GLY A 184 -4.71 9.27 -14.32
CA GLY A 184 -3.71 8.40 -14.95
C GLY A 184 -3.89 6.94 -14.56
N ALA A 185 -4.06 6.65 -13.27
CA ALA A 185 -4.33 5.30 -12.79
C ALA A 185 -5.64 4.73 -13.35
N SER A 186 -6.70 5.56 -13.39
CA SER A 186 -8.00 5.16 -13.96
C SER A 186 -7.93 4.86 -15.45
N ILE A 187 -7.18 5.67 -16.23
CA ILE A 187 -6.97 5.44 -17.66
C ILE A 187 -6.23 4.12 -17.88
N ALA A 188 -5.11 3.92 -17.19
CA ALA A 188 -4.33 2.69 -17.31
C ALA A 188 -5.18 1.45 -16.96
N TYR A 189 -5.88 1.50 -15.83
CA TYR A 189 -6.65 0.37 -15.33
C TYR A 189 -7.87 0.04 -16.22
N GLN A 190 -8.62 1.04 -16.67
CA GLN A 190 -9.77 0.81 -17.54
C GLN A 190 -9.37 0.28 -18.91
N ASN A 191 -8.26 0.75 -19.47
CA ASN A 191 -7.73 0.22 -20.73
C ASN A 191 -7.18 -1.21 -20.54
N ALA A 192 -6.51 -1.51 -19.44
CA ALA A 192 -6.09 -2.87 -19.11
C ALA A 192 -7.29 -3.85 -18.97
N LEU A 193 -8.38 -3.39 -18.35
CA LEU A 193 -9.63 -4.17 -18.29
C LEU A 193 -10.22 -4.42 -19.68
N ARG A 194 -10.24 -3.40 -20.55
CA ARG A 194 -10.71 -3.55 -21.93
C ARG A 194 -9.94 -4.64 -22.65
N TRP A 195 -8.60 -4.59 -22.60
CA TRP A 195 -7.77 -5.62 -23.20
C TRP A 195 -8.08 -7.02 -22.65
N LYS A 196 -8.13 -7.21 -21.33
CA LYS A 196 -8.43 -8.51 -20.72
C LYS A 196 -9.84 -9.04 -21.04
N ILE A 197 -10.82 -8.16 -21.26
CA ILE A 197 -12.20 -8.57 -21.55
C ILE A 197 -12.43 -8.81 -23.03
N ASP A 198 -12.03 -7.89 -23.91
CA ASP A 198 -12.34 -7.94 -25.34
C ASP A 198 -11.14 -8.26 -26.25
N GLY A 199 -9.93 -8.34 -25.69
CA GLY A 199 -8.71 -8.68 -26.44
C GLY A 199 -8.15 -7.56 -27.30
N SER A 200 -8.59 -6.31 -27.11
CA SER A 200 -8.17 -5.18 -27.93
C SER A 200 -6.74 -4.74 -27.62
N GLU A 201 -5.81 -5.00 -28.54
CA GLU A 201 -4.40 -4.64 -28.40
C GLU A 201 -4.15 -3.13 -28.31
N GLU A 202 -4.99 -2.31 -28.93
CA GLU A 202 -4.87 -0.84 -28.82
C GLU A 202 -5.04 -0.37 -27.37
N HIS A 203 -5.92 -1.04 -26.60
CA HIS A 203 -6.11 -0.75 -25.19
C HIS A 203 -4.94 -1.26 -24.34
N ALA A 204 -4.39 -2.46 -24.64
CA ALA A 204 -3.17 -2.94 -23.96
C ALA A 204 -2.01 -1.97 -24.16
N LYS A 205 -1.75 -1.58 -25.41
CA LYS A 205 -0.72 -0.61 -25.77
C LYS A 205 -0.93 0.71 -25.05
N HIS A 206 -2.16 1.24 -25.05
CA HIS A 206 -2.45 2.51 -24.39
C HIS A 206 -2.24 2.42 -22.88
N ALA A 207 -2.66 1.32 -22.23
CA ALA A 207 -2.40 1.10 -20.80
C ALA A 207 -0.91 1.14 -20.49
N VAL A 208 -0.08 0.41 -21.25
CA VAL A 208 1.39 0.42 -21.11
C VAL A 208 1.97 1.83 -21.35
N ASP A 209 1.54 2.53 -22.40
CA ASP A 209 1.99 3.89 -22.68
C ASP A 209 1.73 4.86 -21.51
N VAL A 210 0.55 4.75 -20.88
CA VAL A 210 0.19 5.55 -19.72
C VAL A 210 1.06 5.17 -18.52
N LEU A 211 1.20 3.88 -18.21
CA LEU A 211 2.02 3.38 -17.11
C LEU A 211 3.47 3.87 -17.24
N MET A 212 4.08 3.72 -18.42
CA MET A 212 5.45 4.12 -18.63
C MET A 212 5.66 5.64 -18.62
N LYS A 213 4.69 6.43 -19.10
CA LYS A 213 4.75 7.90 -18.97
C LYS A 213 4.80 8.32 -17.49
N TRP A 214 4.00 7.70 -16.64
CA TRP A 214 4.03 7.98 -15.21
C TRP A 214 5.34 7.54 -14.57
N ALA A 215 5.82 6.33 -14.82
CA ALA A 215 7.06 5.80 -14.27
C ALA A 215 8.29 6.64 -14.65
N ARG A 216 8.33 7.16 -15.88
CA ARG A 216 9.46 7.99 -16.36
C ARG A 216 9.45 9.40 -15.80
N VAL A 217 8.28 9.98 -15.51
CA VAL A 217 8.14 11.38 -15.08
C VAL A 217 8.09 11.52 -13.57
N THR A 218 7.29 10.70 -12.88
CA THR A 218 7.01 10.89 -11.45
C THR A 218 8.11 10.30 -10.57
N LYS A 219 8.66 11.13 -9.69
CA LYS A 219 9.80 10.79 -8.82
C LYS A 219 9.47 10.88 -7.34
N GLY A 220 8.26 11.31 -6.97
CA GLY A 220 7.88 11.42 -5.57
C GLY A 220 6.41 11.74 -5.35
N ILE A 221 6.00 11.57 -4.11
CA ILE A 221 4.66 11.90 -3.60
C ILE A 221 4.86 12.78 -2.37
N GLY A 222 4.17 13.91 -2.31
CA GLY A 222 4.31 14.90 -1.26
C GLY A 222 3.01 15.64 -0.93
N GLY A 223 3.11 16.59 -0.04
CA GLY A 223 2.00 17.38 0.52
C GLY A 223 2.00 17.31 2.04
N ASP A 224 0.85 17.47 2.68
CA ASP A 224 0.67 17.15 4.09
C ASP A 224 0.42 15.63 4.27
N SER A 225 -0.07 15.16 5.42
CA SER A 225 -0.33 13.73 5.64
C SER A 225 -1.21 13.05 4.57
N ASN A 226 -1.99 13.84 3.82
CA ASN A 226 -2.80 13.30 2.72
C ASN A 226 -1.98 12.72 1.57
N TYR A 227 -0.66 12.97 1.49
CA TYR A 227 0.20 12.33 0.50
C TYR A 227 0.15 10.79 0.63
N ALA A 228 0.09 10.28 1.85
CA ALA A 228 0.00 8.85 2.11
C ALA A 228 -1.33 8.27 1.63
N LEU A 229 -2.43 9.03 1.80
CA LEU A 229 -3.72 8.63 1.25
C LEU A 229 -3.70 8.60 -0.28
N ALA A 230 -2.99 9.54 -0.94
CA ALA A 230 -2.79 9.49 -2.39
C ALA A 230 -1.99 8.24 -2.81
N ALA A 231 -0.92 7.92 -2.07
CA ALA A 231 -0.13 6.72 -2.32
C ALA A 231 -0.98 5.44 -2.22
N GLY A 232 -1.82 5.33 -1.20
CA GLY A 232 -2.76 4.22 -1.04
C GLY A 232 -3.79 4.15 -2.17
N LEU A 233 -4.52 5.24 -2.41
CA LEU A 233 -5.65 5.27 -3.35
C LEU A 233 -5.26 5.08 -4.82
N TYR A 234 -4.08 5.52 -5.23
CA TYR A 234 -3.66 5.46 -6.64
C TYR A 234 -2.60 4.39 -6.89
N GLY A 235 -1.76 4.10 -5.88
CA GLY A 235 -0.72 3.08 -5.99
C GLY A 235 -1.28 1.70 -6.31
N TYR A 236 -2.34 1.27 -5.63
CA TYR A 236 -2.95 -0.03 -5.93
C TYR A 236 -3.54 -0.07 -7.34
N ALA A 237 -4.09 1.05 -7.84
CA ALA A 237 -4.71 1.09 -9.16
C ALA A 237 -3.65 1.01 -10.27
N PHE A 238 -2.50 1.70 -10.11
CA PHE A 238 -1.36 1.56 -11.01
C PHE A 238 -0.80 0.13 -10.99
N ALA A 239 -0.62 -0.47 -9.80
CA ALA A 239 -0.13 -1.83 -9.67
C ALA A 239 -1.07 -2.85 -10.33
N ASN A 240 -2.38 -2.74 -10.10
CA ASN A 240 -3.36 -3.62 -10.72
C ASN A 240 -3.49 -3.41 -12.24
N ALA A 241 -3.35 -2.18 -12.74
CA ALA A 241 -3.31 -1.94 -14.17
C ALA A 241 -2.10 -2.65 -14.82
N ALA A 242 -0.93 -2.53 -14.20
CA ALA A 242 0.29 -3.19 -14.66
C ALA A 242 0.17 -4.71 -14.59
N GLU A 243 -0.41 -5.23 -13.52
CA GLU A 243 -0.66 -6.66 -13.34
C GLU A 243 -1.54 -7.24 -14.45
N LEU A 244 -2.53 -6.50 -14.92
CA LEU A 244 -3.41 -6.94 -16.01
C LEU A 244 -2.73 -6.96 -17.38
N VAL A 245 -1.74 -6.10 -17.62
CA VAL A 245 -1.04 -6.01 -18.92
C VAL A 245 0.37 -6.62 -18.88
N ARG A 246 0.73 -7.31 -17.78
CA ARG A 246 2.09 -7.86 -17.60
C ARG A 246 2.50 -8.87 -18.67
N ASP A 247 1.54 -9.60 -19.22
CA ASP A 247 1.70 -10.61 -20.27
C ASP A 247 1.46 -10.06 -21.69
N TYR A 248 1.34 -8.75 -21.85
CA TYR A 248 1.22 -8.12 -23.15
C TYR A 248 2.58 -8.08 -23.87
N GLU A 249 2.72 -8.79 -24.98
CA GLU A 249 3.98 -8.89 -25.76
C GLU A 249 4.57 -7.54 -26.19
N GLY A 250 3.75 -6.50 -26.31
CA GLY A 250 4.19 -5.15 -26.61
C GLY A 250 4.81 -4.38 -25.44
N TRP A 251 4.89 -4.97 -24.25
CA TRP A 251 5.59 -4.42 -23.10
C TRP A 251 6.92 -5.13 -22.90
N SER A 252 8.04 -4.45 -23.18
CA SER A 252 9.35 -5.08 -23.04
C SER A 252 9.68 -5.40 -21.58
N ASP A 253 10.47 -6.44 -21.35
CA ASP A 253 10.95 -6.83 -20.01
C ASP A 253 11.71 -5.68 -19.31
N GLU A 254 12.47 -4.89 -20.08
CA GLU A 254 13.19 -3.73 -19.56
C GLU A 254 12.24 -2.64 -19.06
N ASP A 255 11.20 -2.31 -19.83
CA ASP A 255 10.20 -1.31 -19.45
C ASP A 255 9.35 -1.84 -18.27
N PHE A 256 8.98 -3.11 -18.28
CA PHE A 256 8.24 -3.72 -17.16
C PHE A 256 9.07 -3.71 -15.87
N THR A 257 10.36 -4.04 -15.94
CA THR A 257 11.30 -3.96 -14.82
C THR A 257 11.42 -2.51 -14.31
N THR A 258 11.56 -1.54 -15.23
CA THR A 258 11.58 -0.11 -14.90
C THR A 258 10.30 0.31 -14.17
N PHE A 259 9.15 -0.17 -14.61
CA PHE A 259 7.87 0.12 -13.95
C PHE A 259 7.80 -0.48 -12.54
N LYS A 260 8.19 -1.75 -12.36
CA LYS A 260 8.26 -2.39 -11.04
C LYS A 260 9.17 -1.61 -10.09
N GLN A 261 10.34 -1.20 -10.58
CA GLN A 261 11.26 -0.38 -9.79
C GLN A 261 10.64 0.95 -9.37
N TRP A 262 9.92 1.62 -10.27
CA TRP A 262 9.20 2.84 -9.94
C TRP A 262 8.15 2.64 -8.84
N MET A 263 7.43 1.51 -8.84
CA MET A 263 6.49 1.18 -7.78
C MET A 263 7.19 1.02 -6.42
N LEU A 264 8.38 0.41 -6.42
CA LEU A 264 9.18 0.20 -5.22
C LEU A 264 9.88 1.50 -4.73
N ASP A 265 10.31 2.38 -5.62
CA ASP A 265 11.05 3.59 -5.26
C ASP A 265 10.15 4.77 -4.87
N VAL A 266 8.93 4.84 -5.43
CA VAL A 266 8.06 6.01 -5.28
C VAL A 266 6.83 5.70 -4.42
N TRP A 267 6.15 4.60 -4.70
CA TRP A 267 4.87 4.28 -4.05
C TRP A 267 5.04 3.51 -2.75
N TYR A 268 5.83 2.45 -2.78
CA TYR A 268 6.04 1.61 -1.60
C TYR A 268 6.59 2.39 -0.40
N PRO A 269 7.62 3.27 -0.53
CA PRO A 269 8.14 4.00 0.62
C PRO A 269 7.11 4.93 1.26
N SER A 270 6.27 5.56 0.46
CA SER A 270 5.18 6.41 0.97
C SER A 270 4.12 5.59 1.70
N CYS A 271 3.83 4.39 1.22
CA CYS A 271 2.87 3.48 1.84
C CYS A 271 3.41 2.88 3.14
N ILE A 272 4.59 2.27 3.10
CA ILE A 272 5.15 1.60 4.27
C ILE A 272 5.55 2.58 5.36
N GLY A 273 6.04 3.76 4.99
CA GLY A 273 6.34 4.85 5.92
C GLY A 273 5.09 5.29 6.70
N PHE A 274 3.93 5.36 6.03
CA PHE A 274 2.67 5.60 6.72
C PHE A 274 2.29 4.46 7.67
N LEU A 275 2.34 3.21 7.22
CA LEU A 275 1.92 2.08 8.05
C LEU A 275 2.79 1.95 9.30
N ARG A 276 4.09 2.16 9.18
CA ARG A 276 5.03 2.17 10.31
C ARG A 276 4.81 3.37 11.22
N GLY A 277 4.63 4.56 10.65
CA GLY A 277 4.45 5.82 11.36
C GLY A 277 3.00 6.18 11.68
N ARG A 278 1.99 5.37 11.31
CA ARG A 278 0.56 5.73 11.51
C ARG A 278 0.19 5.92 12.98
N ASN A 279 0.97 5.34 13.85
CA ASN A 279 0.92 5.53 15.28
C ASN A 279 1.66 6.80 15.71
N GLY A 280 2.44 7.39 14.82
CA GLY A 280 3.09 8.66 14.99
C GLY A 280 2.35 9.74 14.26
N THR A 281 2.31 10.88 14.80
CA THR A 281 1.79 12.04 14.13
C THR A 281 2.93 12.69 13.38
N TRP A 282 3.11 12.36 12.12
CA TRP A 282 4.01 13.13 11.28
C TRP A 282 3.73 14.62 11.30
N GLN A 283 2.53 15.01 11.74
CA GLN A 283 2.06 16.37 11.66
C GLN A 283 2.52 17.23 12.85
N ASN A 284 2.55 16.69 14.07
CA ASN A 284 2.67 17.55 15.24
C ASN A 284 3.77 17.18 16.24
N SER A 285 3.93 15.90 16.59
CA SER A 285 4.82 15.50 17.66
C SER A 285 5.83 14.42 17.27
N GLY A 286 5.64 13.77 16.12
CA GLY A 286 6.40 12.60 15.74
C GLY A 286 6.09 11.36 16.59
N LYS A 287 5.07 11.45 17.45
CA LYS A 287 4.71 10.39 18.39
C LYS A 287 3.61 9.53 17.80
N TRP A 288 3.95 8.34 17.36
CA TRP A 288 3.05 7.44 16.66
C TRP A 288 1.83 7.02 17.49
N TRP A 289 1.91 7.05 18.82
CA TRP A 289 0.76 6.76 19.71
C TRP A 289 -0.29 7.87 19.80
N GLU A 290 0.00 9.04 19.26
CA GLU A 290 -0.96 10.14 19.13
C GLU A 290 -1.69 10.13 17.77
N CYS A 291 -1.64 9.02 17.05
CA CYS A 291 -2.20 8.87 15.72
C CYS A 291 -3.72 9.10 15.70
N PRO A 292 -4.21 9.96 14.79
CA PRO A 292 -5.64 10.14 14.63
C PRO A 292 -6.38 8.83 14.28
N GLY A 293 -7.53 8.60 14.89
CA GLY A 293 -8.29 7.35 14.72
C GLY A 293 -8.64 7.00 13.28
N HIS A 294 -8.83 8.01 12.39
CA HIS A 294 -9.11 7.77 10.98
C HIS A 294 -7.93 7.16 10.20
N TYR A 295 -6.70 7.26 10.70
CA TYR A 295 -5.55 6.59 10.07
C TYR A 295 -5.63 5.08 10.22
N TRP A 296 -6.30 4.57 11.24
CA TRP A 296 -6.49 3.14 11.48
C TRP A 296 -7.60 2.53 10.64
N SER A 297 -8.50 3.33 10.10
CA SER A 297 -9.62 2.87 9.30
C SER A 297 -9.31 2.91 7.80
N ASN A 298 -10.00 3.78 7.06
CA ASN A 298 -9.91 3.82 5.60
C ASN A 298 -8.50 4.13 5.05
N TRP A 299 -7.71 4.95 5.74
CA TRP A 299 -6.35 5.26 5.30
C TRP A 299 -5.44 4.03 5.42
N GLY A 300 -5.43 3.38 6.58
CA GLY A 300 -4.66 2.15 6.79
C GLY A 300 -5.04 1.06 5.78
N LEU A 301 -6.35 0.85 5.56
CA LEU A 301 -6.83 -0.19 4.64
C LEU A 301 -6.45 0.07 3.18
N CYS A 302 -6.60 1.30 2.67
CA CYS A 302 -6.22 1.58 1.28
C CYS A 302 -4.70 1.51 1.06
N ILE A 303 -3.91 1.83 2.08
CA ILE A 303 -2.45 1.76 2.01
C ILE A 303 -1.97 0.31 2.09
N VAL A 304 -2.56 -0.52 2.95
CA VAL A 304 -2.29 -1.98 2.96
C VAL A 304 -2.63 -2.59 1.60
N LEU A 305 -3.79 -2.23 1.01
CA LEU A 305 -4.15 -2.69 -0.32
C LEU A 305 -3.09 -2.31 -1.37
N ALA A 306 -2.55 -1.08 -1.30
CA ALA A 306 -1.50 -0.65 -2.22
C ALA A 306 -0.21 -1.47 -2.03
N VAL A 307 0.26 -1.64 -0.78
CA VAL A 307 1.45 -2.46 -0.47
C VAL A 307 1.26 -3.89 -0.99
N MET A 308 0.14 -4.52 -0.72
CA MET A 308 -0.13 -5.89 -1.18
C MET A 308 -0.21 -5.98 -2.71
N SER A 309 -0.78 -4.99 -3.39
CA SER A 309 -0.84 -4.97 -4.86
C SER A 309 0.54 -4.77 -5.49
N ILE A 310 1.36 -3.89 -4.91
CA ILE A 310 2.73 -3.63 -5.38
C ILE A 310 3.60 -4.88 -5.24
N CYS A 311 3.55 -5.55 -4.09
CA CYS A 311 4.40 -6.74 -3.89
C CYS A 311 3.93 -7.94 -4.72
N ILE A 312 2.65 -8.10 -5.00
CA ILE A 312 2.17 -9.11 -5.95
C ILE A 312 2.74 -8.83 -7.35
N LEU A 313 2.61 -7.58 -7.84
CA LEU A 313 3.17 -7.17 -9.13
C LEU A 313 4.69 -7.42 -9.23
N CYS A 314 5.41 -7.15 -8.14
CA CYS A 314 6.88 -7.27 -8.08
C CYS A 314 7.38 -8.68 -7.70
N ASP A 315 6.50 -9.61 -7.38
CA ASP A 315 6.82 -10.95 -6.86
C ASP A 315 7.60 -10.91 -5.52
N ASP A 316 7.33 -9.90 -4.68
CA ASP A 316 8.02 -9.69 -3.41
C ASP A 316 7.22 -10.22 -2.22
N VAL A 317 7.56 -11.43 -1.79
CA VAL A 317 6.90 -12.12 -0.67
C VAL A 317 7.21 -11.44 0.67
N PHE A 318 8.38 -10.86 0.84
CA PHE A 318 8.74 -10.19 2.08
C PHE A 318 7.86 -8.96 2.30
N ILE A 319 7.77 -8.07 1.30
CA ILE A 319 6.90 -6.89 1.35
C ILE A 319 5.42 -7.31 1.51
N TYR A 320 5.01 -8.41 0.85
CA TYR A 320 3.66 -8.95 1.02
C TYR A 320 3.37 -9.31 2.47
N ASN A 321 4.26 -10.03 3.12
CA ASN A 321 4.11 -10.44 4.52
C ASN A 321 4.12 -9.23 5.46
N GLN A 322 4.89 -8.19 5.17
CA GLN A 322 4.79 -6.91 5.90
C GLN A 322 3.40 -6.30 5.76
N GLY A 323 2.87 -6.19 4.53
CA GLY A 323 1.51 -5.69 4.30
C GLY A 323 0.46 -6.50 5.07
N LEU A 324 0.60 -7.82 5.07
CA LEU A 324 -0.29 -8.72 5.80
C LEU A 324 -0.22 -8.51 7.31
N SER A 325 0.96 -8.23 7.87
CA SER A 325 1.12 -7.95 9.30
C SER A 325 0.38 -6.69 9.76
N PHE A 326 0.27 -5.68 8.89
CA PHE A 326 -0.50 -4.46 9.16
C PHE A 326 -2.00 -4.62 8.92
N PHE A 327 -2.44 -5.68 8.28
CA PHE A 327 -3.86 -5.98 8.06
C PHE A 327 -4.50 -6.66 9.27
N LYS A 328 -3.75 -7.44 10.03
CA LYS A 328 -4.20 -8.13 11.24
C LYS A 328 -4.45 -7.17 12.39
#